data_c50795573188bfda7660f009eb9ffa01
#
_entry.id   c50795573188bfda7660f009eb9ffa01
#
_cell.length_a   1.000
_cell.length_b   1.000
_cell.length_c   1.000
_cell.angle_alpha   90.00
_cell.angle_beta   90.00
_cell.angle_gamma   90.00
#
_symmetry.space_group_name_H-M   'P 1'
#
loop_
_entity.id
_entity.type
_entity.pdbx_description
1 polymer ?
#
loop_
_entity_poly.entity_id
_entity_poly.type
_entity_poly.pdbx_seq_one_letter_code
_entity_poly.pdbx_strand_id
1 'polypeptide(L)'
;KGKIGLVQAEGGKEIPVGRILARKVQCHNFQDAKAFLENGGQKGRQTEFLTTGTYRINPKLFRVTSVDISFVKSNMVGIITVLDGEPLEQGTIAGPHITGHNNFQDPDAFLTAGGRRGLQEQVVLSGSYNFNPWFVTCEELPMTEIPISHVGVVVSFVGPEGQDVSGA
;
A
#
# COMPACT_ATOMS: atom_id res chain seq x y z
N LYS A 1 -8.79 16.34 11.17
CA LYS A 1 -8.43 15.24 10.25
C LYS A 1 -7.18 14.56 10.79
N GLY A 2 -7.15 13.23 10.75
CA GLY A 2 -5.98 12.45 11.15
C GLY A 2 -4.78 12.72 10.22
N LYS A 3 -3.58 12.57 10.77
CA LYS A 3 -2.33 12.70 10.02
C LYS A 3 -1.40 11.54 10.33
N ILE A 4 -0.53 11.21 9.37
CA ILE A 4 0.62 10.32 9.56
C ILE A 4 1.90 11.08 9.28
N GLY A 5 3.01 10.62 9.88
CA GLY A 5 4.34 11.15 9.65
C GLY A 5 5.14 10.23 8.73
N LEU A 6 5.38 10.65 7.50
CA LEU A 6 6.25 9.94 6.57
C LEU A 6 7.71 10.18 6.97
N VAL A 7 8.49 9.10 7.06
CA VAL A 7 9.87 9.16 7.50
C VAL A 7 10.81 8.92 6.33
N GLN A 8 11.79 9.80 6.17
CA GLN A 8 12.91 9.64 5.26
C GLN A 8 14.21 9.62 6.07
N ALA A 9 15.03 8.59 5.87
CA ALA A 9 16.35 8.50 6.49
C ALA A 9 17.42 9.13 5.59
N GLU A 10 18.27 9.95 6.18
CA GLU A 10 19.41 10.61 5.49
C GLU A 10 20.67 9.74 5.51
N GLY A 11 20.68 8.67 6.31
CA GLY A 11 21.76 7.70 6.42
C GLY A 11 21.27 6.27 6.55
N GLY A 12 22.17 5.32 6.36
CA GLY A 12 21.87 3.89 6.37
C GLY A 12 22.42 3.20 5.12
N LYS A 13 22.04 1.93 4.93
CA LYS A 13 22.40 1.15 3.74
C LYS A 13 21.62 1.64 2.53
N GLU A 14 22.10 1.35 1.34
CA GLU A 14 21.37 1.63 0.10
C GLU A 14 20.13 0.73 -0.03
N ILE A 15 19.07 1.27 -0.61
CA ILE A 15 17.88 0.48 -0.98
C ILE A 15 18.25 -0.41 -2.17
N PRO A 16 17.85 -1.70 -2.20
CA PRO A 16 18.12 -2.59 -3.32
C PRO A 16 17.57 -2.04 -4.65
N VAL A 17 18.26 -2.33 -5.74
CA VAL A 17 17.79 -1.98 -7.09
C VAL A 17 16.41 -2.58 -7.35
N GLY A 18 15.52 -1.79 -7.94
CA GLY A 18 14.12 -2.18 -8.23
C GLY A 18 13.13 -1.84 -7.11
N ARG A 19 13.64 -1.40 -5.95
CA ARG A 19 12.80 -0.95 -4.83
C ARG A 19 12.93 0.56 -4.65
N ILE A 20 11.87 1.21 -4.21
CA ILE A 20 11.85 2.66 -3.93
C ILE A 20 11.69 2.97 -2.44
N LEU A 21 11.27 1.99 -1.65
CA LEU A 21 11.08 2.12 -0.21
C LEU A 21 12.05 1.22 0.56
N ALA A 22 12.56 1.76 1.65
CA ALA A 22 13.39 1.06 2.61
C ALA A 22 12.53 0.09 3.45
N ARG A 23 13.06 -1.09 3.69
CA ARG A 23 12.41 -2.09 4.54
C ARG A 23 12.25 -1.62 5.98
N LYS A 24 11.25 -2.12 6.66
CA LYS A 24 11.07 -1.94 8.10
C LYS A 24 12.23 -2.54 8.89
N VAL A 25 12.70 -1.82 9.90
CA VAL A 25 13.69 -2.30 10.88
C VAL A 25 13.26 -1.93 12.30
N GLN A 26 13.63 -2.75 13.27
CA GLN A 26 13.30 -2.49 14.66
C GLN A 26 14.17 -1.34 15.20
N CYS A 27 13.56 -0.17 15.45
CA CYS A 27 14.23 1.04 15.93
C CYS A 27 13.31 1.93 16.79
N HIS A 28 12.35 1.30 17.48
CA HIS A 28 11.39 2.01 18.34
C HIS A 28 10.69 3.19 17.65
N ASN A 29 10.09 2.95 16.49
CA ASN A 29 9.45 3.98 15.67
C ASN A 29 10.41 5.15 15.36
N PHE A 30 11.62 4.84 14.87
CA PHE A 30 12.70 5.79 14.52
C PHE A 30 13.23 6.63 15.69
N GLN A 31 12.88 6.31 16.94
CA GLN A 31 13.38 7.01 18.12
C GLN A 31 14.77 6.54 18.54
N ASP A 32 15.19 5.33 18.14
CA ASP A 32 16.53 4.78 18.36
C ASP A 32 17.32 4.78 17.04
N ALA A 33 18.07 5.86 16.84
CA ALA A 33 18.91 6.05 15.65
C ALA A 33 20.05 5.01 15.56
N LYS A 34 20.59 4.57 16.72
CA LYS A 34 21.64 3.56 16.76
C LYS A 34 21.09 2.20 16.36
N ALA A 35 19.99 1.77 16.96
CA ALA A 35 19.31 0.52 16.59
C ALA A 35 18.89 0.51 15.11
N PHE A 36 18.44 1.65 14.55
CA PHE A 36 18.15 1.77 13.12
C PHE A 36 19.35 1.39 12.27
N LEU A 37 20.51 1.95 12.53
CA LEU A 37 21.73 1.69 11.75
C LEU A 37 22.26 0.26 11.97
N GLU A 38 22.27 -0.23 13.20
CA GLU A 38 22.77 -1.57 13.57
C GLU A 38 21.87 -2.68 12.99
N ASN A 39 20.55 -2.47 12.94
CA ASN A 39 19.58 -3.40 12.33
C ASN A 39 19.51 -3.29 10.80
N GLY A 40 20.44 -2.54 10.21
CA GLY A 40 20.55 -2.42 8.76
C GLY A 40 19.50 -1.54 8.13
N GLY A 41 19.10 -0.48 8.82
CA GLY A 41 18.24 0.57 8.29
C GLY A 41 18.80 1.14 6.99
N GLN A 42 17.92 1.48 6.08
CA GLN A 42 18.25 1.93 4.73
C GLN A 42 17.97 3.42 4.57
N LYS A 43 18.86 4.10 3.86
CA LYS A 43 18.71 5.51 3.49
C LYS A 43 17.56 5.67 2.49
N GLY A 44 16.77 6.74 2.66
CA GLY A 44 15.66 7.08 1.75
C GLY A 44 14.29 6.98 2.41
N ARG A 45 13.25 6.90 1.60
CA ARG A 45 11.87 6.82 2.03
C ARG A 45 11.60 5.48 2.72
N GLN A 46 10.97 5.53 3.89
CA GLN A 46 10.70 4.33 4.67
C GLN A 46 9.30 3.75 4.35
N THR A 47 9.16 2.41 4.38
CA THR A 47 7.85 1.75 4.33
C THR A 47 7.02 2.09 5.55
N GLU A 48 7.65 2.10 6.72
CA GLU A 48 7.03 2.41 7.99
C GLU A 48 6.82 3.92 8.15
N PHE A 49 5.70 4.31 8.72
CA PHE A 49 5.34 5.70 9.01
C PHE A 49 4.94 5.85 10.48
N LEU A 50 4.90 7.08 10.96
CA LEU A 50 4.49 7.40 12.32
C LEU A 50 2.99 7.73 12.34
N THR A 51 2.27 7.15 13.28
CA THR A 51 0.88 7.49 13.57
C THR A 51 0.82 8.68 14.55
N THR A 52 -0.39 9.08 14.95
CA THR A 52 -0.57 10.15 15.95
C THR A 52 0.20 9.84 17.24
N GLY A 53 1.03 10.76 17.67
CA GLY A 53 1.87 10.59 18.87
C GLY A 53 2.95 11.65 18.98
N THR A 54 3.73 11.55 20.06
CA THR A 54 4.93 12.38 20.29
C THR A 54 6.16 11.48 20.23
N TYR A 55 7.12 11.83 19.38
CA TYR A 55 8.30 11.01 19.09
C TYR A 55 9.57 11.82 19.26
N ARG A 56 10.59 11.19 19.86
CA ARG A 56 11.95 11.75 20.00
C ARG A 56 12.79 11.36 18.79
N ILE A 57 12.62 12.05 17.68
CA ILE A 57 13.31 11.76 16.42
C ILE A 57 14.62 12.54 16.34
N ASN A 58 15.69 11.88 15.92
CA ASN A 58 16.96 12.55 15.61
C ASN A 58 16.86 13.29 14.24
N PRO A 59 16.81 14.64 14.21
CA PRO A 59 16.58 15.38 12.98
C PRO A 59 17.78 15.39 12.03
N LYS A 60 18.94 14.88 12.45
CA LYS A 60 20.12 14.73 11.58
C LYS A 60 20.10 13.43 10.79
N LEU A 61 19.35 12.42 11.30
CA LEU A 61 19.24 11.13 10.64
C LEU A 61 17.89 10.96 9.93
N PHE A 62 16.82 11.56 10.47
CA PHE A 62 15.47 11.38 9.94
C PHE A 62 14.79 12.72 9.66
N ARG A 63 14.15 12.81 8.52
CA ARG A 63 13.21 13.86 8.17
C ARG A 63 11.80 13.29 8.24
N VAL A 64 10.90 13.99 8.94
CA VAL A 64 9.50 13.59 9.06
C VAL A 64 8.62 14.62 8.39
N THR A 65 7.77 14.17 7.47
CA THR A 65 6.79 14.99 6.76
C THR A 65 5.39 14.54 7.15
N SER A 66 4.58 15.46 7.67
CA SER A 66 3.19 15.17 8.06
C SER A 66 2.27 15.25 6.83
N VAL A 67 1.48 14.20 6.61
CA VAL A 67 0.47 14.14 5.54
C VAL A 67 -0.89 13.73 6.10
N ASP A 68 -1.97 14.12 5.43
CA ASP A 68 -3.31 13.71 5.82
C ASP A 68 -3.53 12.22 5.51
N ILE A 69 -4.34 11.55 6.34
CA ILE A 69 -4.81 10.19 6.06
C ILE A 69 -5.76 10.21 4.86
N SER A 70 -5.84 9.09 4.16
CA SER A 70 -6.78 8.90 3.06
C SER A 70 -8.17 8.56 3.58
N PHE A 71 -9.18 8.97 2.85
CA PHE A 71 -10.57 8.71 3.19
C PHE A 71 -11.34 8.26 1.93
N VAL A 72 -12.01 7.12 2.00
CA VAL A 72 -12.92 6.62 0.97
C VAL A 72 -14.35 6.86 1.44
N LYS A 73 -15.13 7.60 0.65
CA LYS A 73 -16.50 8.00 0.99
C LYS A 73 -17.47 6.82 0.99
N SER A 74 -18.61 7.00 1.65
CA SER A 74 -19.73 6.05 1.57
C SER A 74 -20.18 5.88 0.11
N ASN A 75 -20.58 4.67 -0.27
CA ASN A 75 -20.97 4.29 -1.63
C ASN A 75 -19.84 4.42 -2.67
N MET A 76 -18.59 4.51 -2.22
CA MET A 76 -17.39 4.48 -3.06
C MET A 76 -16.54 3.26 -2.74
N VAL A 77 -15.77 2.81 -3.71
CA VAL A 77 -14.66 1.87 -3.53
C VAL A 77 -13.36 2.58 -3.83
N GLY A 78 -12.31 2.24 -3.10
CA GLY A 78 -10.96 2.71 -3.39
C GLY A 78 -10.21 1.69 -4.23
N ILE A 79 -9.85 2.07 -5.44
CA ILE A 79 -9.00 1.28 -6.33
C ILE A 79 -7.54 1.57 -5.96
N ILE A 80 -6.78 0.52 -5.69
CA ILE A 80 -5.41 0.63 -5.19
C ILE A 80 -4.41 0.36 -6.30
N THR A 81 -3.44 1.27 -6.43
CA THR A 81 -2.23 1.06 -7.22
C THR A 81 -1.02 1.12 -6.30
N VAL A 82 -0.26 0.03 -6.23
CA VAL A 82 0.98 -0.06 -5.46
C VAL A 82 2.15 0.43 -6.30
N LEU A 83 3.03 1.24 -5.70
CA LEU A 83 4.14 1.92 -6.38
C LEU A 83 5.49 1.21 -6.22
N ASP A 84 5.63 0.32 -5.21
CA ASP A 84 6.88 -0.38 -4.89
C ASP A 84 6.71 -1.89 -4.93
N GLY A 85 7.79 -2.61 -5.18
CA GLY A 85 7.84 -4.06 -5.25
C GLY A 85 8.17 -4.58 -6.64
N GLU A 86 8.13 -5.90 -6.78
CA GLU A 86 8.33 -6.56 -8.07
C GLU A 86 7.21 -6.20 -9.07
N PRO A 87 7.50 -6.11 -10.37
CA PRO A 87 6.48 -5.85 -11.37
C PRO A 87 5.47 -7.00 -11.45
N LEU A 88 4.29 -6.71 -11.98
CA LEU A 88 3.30 -7.73 -12.33
C LEU A 88 3.90 -8.74 -13.30
N GLU A 89 3.43 -9.97 -13.23
CA GLU A 89 3.80 -11.01 -14.19
C GLU A 89 3.26 -10.67 -15.59
N GLN A 90 3.99 -11.12 -16.60
CA GLN A 90 3.57 -10.88 -17.98
C GLN A 90 2.19 -11.51 -18.24
N GLY A 91 1.27 -10.73 -18.79
CA GLY A 91 -0.10 -11.15 -19.07
C GLY A 91 -1.10 -10.91 -17.92
N THR A 92 -0.64 -10.45 -16.74
CA THR A 92 -1.53 -10.02 -15.65
C THR A 92 -1.75 -8.51 -15.69
N ILE A 93 -2.95 -8.07 -15.37
CA ILE A 93 -3.31 -6.63 -15.34
C ILE A 93 -3.38 -6.08 -13.91
N ALA A 94 -3.52 -6.94 -12.92
CA ALA A 94 -3.58 -6.57 -11.52
C ALA A 94 -2.85 -7.58 -10.64
N GLY A 95 -2.31 -7.10 -9.52
CA GLY A 95 -1.67 -7.93 -8.52
C GLY A 95 -2.69 -8.80 -7.79
N PRO A 96 -2.33 -10.06 -7.46
CA PRO A 96 -3.23 -10.98 -6.80
C PRO A 96 -3.59 -10.53 -5.39
N HIS A 97 -4.68 -11.07 -4.85
CA HIS A 97 -5.11 -10.80 -3.49
C HIS A 97 -4.06 -11.29 -2.48
N ILE A 98 -3.53 -10.36 -1.69
CA ILE A 98 -2.59 -10.63 -0.59
C ILE A 98 -3.30 -10.39 0.74
N THR A 99 -2.98 -11.17 1.76
CA THR A 99 -3.53 -11.03 3.11
C THR A 99 -2.46 -10.55 4.10
N GLY A 100 -2.89 -10.07 5.28
CA GLY A 100 -1.98 -9.71 6.39
C GLY A 100 -1.41 -8.29 6.35
N HIS A 101 -1.67 -7.51 5.30
CA HIS A 101 -1.15 -6.13 5.12
C HIS A 101 -2.13 -5.02 5.56
N ASN A 102 -3.16 -5.36 6.32
CA ASN A 102 -4.13 -4.40 6.86
C ASN A 102 -4.67 -3.41 5.82
N ASN A 103 -5.24 -3.92 4.72
CA ASN A 103 -5.75 -3.10 3.62
C ASN A 103 -4.70 -2.08 3.10
N PHE A 104 -3.50 -2.55 2.77
CA PHE A 104 -2.36 -1.74 2.25
C PHE A 104 -1.79 -0.70 3.23
N GLN A 105 -2.18 -0.75 4.52
CA GLN A 105 -1.65 0.13 5.55
C GLN A 105 -0.33 -0.39 6.17
N ASP A 106 0.05 -1.64 5.87
CA ASP A 106 1.35 -2.21 6.21
C ASP A 106 2.12 -2.58 4.93
N PRO A 107 2.90 -1.64 4.37
CA PRO A 107 3.67 -1.86 3.16
C PRO A 107 4.67 -3.01 3.27
N ASP A 108 5.32 -3.15 4.44
CA ASP A 108 6.35 -4.17 4.64
C ASP A 108 5.74 -5.58 4.67
N ALA A 109 4.60 -5.76 5.34
CA ALA A 109 3.85 -7.02 5.32
C ALA A 109 3.38 -7.38 3.90
N PHE A 110 2.87 -6.41 3.12
CA PHE A 110 2.46 -6.63 1.73
C PHE A 110 3.62 -7.10 0.86
N LEU A 111 4.75 -6.41 0.91
CA LEU A 111 5.92 -6.72 0.10
C LEU A 111 6.58 -8.05 0.51
N THR A 112 6.63 -8.35 1.82
CA THR A 112 7.16 -9.61 2.34
C THR A 112 6.28 -10.80 1.94
N ALA A 113 4.98 -10.61 1.83
CA ALA A 113 4.04 -11.64 1.34
C ALA A 113 4.06 -11.82 -0.19
N GLY A 114 4.96 -11.15 -0.91
CA GLY A 114 5.11 -11.26 -2.36
C GLY A 114 4.19 -10.34 -3.16
N GLY A 115 3.66 -9.30 -2.51
CA GLY A 115 2.85 -8.28 -3.18
C GLY A 115 3.63 -7.57 -4.30
N ARG A 116 2.94 -7.28 -5.40
CA ARG A 116 3.54 -6.72 -6.61
C ARG A 116 3.10 -5.28 -6.85
N ARG A 117 3.97 -4.48 -7.45
CA ARG A 117 3.64 -3.10 -7.86
C ARG A 117 2.68 -3.11 -9.05
N GLY A 118 1.80 -2.11 -9.10
CA GLY A 118 0.79 -1.94 -10.13
C GLY A 118 -0.61 -1.93 -9.55
N LEU A 119 -1.61 -1.99 -10.43
CA LEU A 119 -3.02 -2.11 -10.04
C LEU A 119 -3.20 -3.36 -9.18
N GLN A 120 -4.09 -3.30 -8.19
CA GLN A 120 -4.41 -4.45 -7.33
C GLN A 120 -5.82 -4.95 -7.60
N GLU A 121 -6.03 -6.27 -7.55
CA GLU A 121 -7.37 -6.87 -7.61
C GLU A 121 -8.21 -6.49 -6.38
N GLN A 122 -7.54 -6.37 -5.24
CA GLN A 122 -8.18 -6.03 -3.99
C GLN A 122 -8.50 -4.53 -3.92
N VAL A 123 -9.77 -4.21 -3.69
CA VAL A 123 -10.25 -2.86 -3.44
C VAL A 123 -10.41 -2.59 -1.95
N VAL A 124 -10.47 -1.33 -1.56
CA VAL A 124 -10.81 -0.91 -0.20
C VAL A 124 -12.19 -0.26 -0.17
N LEU A 125 -12.95 -0.52 0.88
CA LEU A 125 -14.29 0.00 1.07
C LEU A 125 -14.26 1.38 1.72
N SER A 126 -15.44 1.97 1.97
CA SER A 126 -15.55 3.24 2.69
C SER A 126 -14.88 3.17 4.06
N GLY A 127 -14.08 4.19 4.38
CA GLY A 127 -13.34 4.24 5.63
C GLY A 127 -12.19 5.23 5.61
N SER A 128 -11.44 5.23 6.70
CA SER A 128 -10.22 6.04 6.87
C SER A 128 -9.01 5.13 6.87
N TYR A 129 -7.99 5.48 6.09
CA TYR A 129 -6.80 4.66 5.89
C TYR A 129 -5.51 5.46 6.08
N ASN A 130 -4.58 4.89 6.81
CA ASN A 130 -3.23 5.42 6.96
C ASN A 130 -2.35 4.97 5.78
N PHE A 131 -2.66 5.40 4.59
CA PHE A 131 -1.86 5.06 3.42
C PHE A 131 -0.57 5.84 3.38
N ASN A 132 0.54 5.13 3.19
CA ASN A 132 1.80 5.75 2.82
C ASN A 132 1.74 6.13 1.32
N PRO A 133 1.68 7.43 0.95
CA PRO A 133 1.54 7.87 -0.44
C PRO A 133 2.78 7.57 -1.30
N TRP A 134 3.89 7.18 -0.69
CA TRP A 134 5.05 6.66 -1.43
C TRP A 134 4.89 5.18 -1.81
N PHE A 135 3.96 4.49 -1.15
CA PHE A 135 3.69 3.08 -1.36
C PHE A 135 2.45 2.85 -2.21
N VAL A 136 1.34 3.55 -1.94
CA VAL A 136 0.08 3.36 -2.67
C VAL A 136 -0.56 4.67 -3.08
N THR A 137 -1.29 4.61 -4.19
CA THR A 137 -2.31 5.58 -4.56
C THR A 137 -3.68 4.92 -4.48
N CYS A 138 -4.70 5.70 -4.13
CA CYS A 138 -6.09 5.24 -4.02
C CYS A 138 -6.98 6.16 -4.85
N GLU A 139 -7.67 5.60 -5.83
CA GLU A 139 -8.67 6.29 -6.65
C GLU A 139 -10.06 5.90 -6.18
N GLU A 140 -10.92 6.89 -5.89
CA GLU A 140 -12.30 6.64 -5.49
C GLU A 140 -13.20 6.49 -6.73
N LEU A 141 -13.91 5.37 -6.83
CA LEU A 141 -14.94 5.13 -7.84
C LEU A 141 -16.28 4.79 -7.18
N PRO A 142 -17.43 5.18 -7.78
CA PRO A 142 -18.73 4.81 -7.25
C PRO A 142 -18.94 3.30 -7.25
N MET A 143 -19.58 2.77 -6.21
CA MET A 143 -20.06 1.38 -6.21
C MET A 143 -21.11 1.19 -7.30
N THR A 144 -21.11 0.00 -7.93
CA THR A 144 -22.16 -0.36 -8.89
C THR A 144 -23.43 -0.70 -8.10
N GLU A 145 -24.49 0.05 -8.36
CA GLU A 145 -25.81 -0.20 -7.79
C GLU A 145 -26.70 -0.94 -8.80
N ILE A 146 -27.31 -2.03 -8.36
CA ILE A 146 -28.27 -2.78 -9.18
C ILE A 146 -29.65 -2.58 -8.52
N PRO A 147 -30.58 -1.83 -9.18
CA PRO A 147 -31.89 -1.56 -8.62
C PRO A 147 -32.71 -2.84 -8.41
N ILE A 148 -33.72 -2.76 -7.54
CA ILE A 148 -34.69 -3.86 -7.32
C ILE A 148 -35.31 -4.25 -8.67
N SER A 149 -35.47 -5.55 -8.89
CA SER A 149 -35.99 -6.14 -10.14
C SER A 149 -35.11 -6.00 -11.37
N HIS A 150 -33.83 -5.64 -11.20
CA HIS A 150 -32.80 -5.65 -12.24
C HIS A 150 -31.73 -6.69 -11.95
N VAL A 151 -31.03 -7.12 -12.97
CA VAL A 151 -29.84 -7.99 -12.87
C VAL A 151 -28.65 -7.26 -13.47
N GLY A 152 -27.49 -7.45 -12.86
CA GLY A 152 -26.22 -6.94 -13.39
C GLY A 152 -25.55 -8.00 -14.25
N VAL A 153 -25.18 -7.67 -15.48
CA VAL A 153 -24.36 -8.52 -16.34
C VAL A 153 -22.91 -8.06 -16.24
N VAL A 154 -22.02 -8.98 -15.86
CA VAL A 154 -20.59 -8.70 -15.78
C VAL A 154 -19.89 -9.29 -17.00
N VAL A 155 -19.13 -8.46 -17.71
CA VAL A 155 -18.27 -8.87 -18.81
C VAL A 155 -16.82 -8.66 -18.38
N SER A 156 -16.05 -9.75 -18.34
CA SER A 156 -14.60 -9.67 -18.12
C SER A 156 -13.87 -9.69 -19.46
N PHE A 157 -12.96 -8.73 -19.64
CA PHE A 157 -12.09 -8.68 -20.82
C PHE A 157 -10.72 -9.33 -20.56
N VAL A 158 -10.51 -9.89 -19.38
CA VAL A 158 -9.23 -10.45 -18.92
C VAL A 158 -9.50 -11.69 -18.10
N GLY A 159 -8.60 -12.67 -18.20
CA GLY A 159 -8.69 -13.94 -17.50
C GLY A 159 -8.79 -15.13 -18.49
N PRO A 160 -8.85 -16.35 -17.97
CA PRO A 160 -9.05 -17.53 -18.82
C PRO A 160 -10.43 -17.47 -19.48
N GLU A 161 -10.51 -18.00 -20.70
CA GLU A 161 -11.76 -18.06 -21.45
C GLU A 161 -12.77 -18.94 -20.70
N GLY A 162 -14.00 -18.43 -20.55
CA GLY A 162 -15.09 -19.17 -19.92
C GLY A 162 -15.50 -20.37 -20.77
N GLN A 163 -15.84 -21.48 -20.14
CA GLN A 163 -16.45 -22.62 -20.84
C GLN A 163 -17.96 -22.36 -20.99
N ASP A 164 -18.45 -22.47 -22.23
CA ASP A 164 -19.88 -22.45 -22.49
C ASP A 164 -20.48 -23.79 -22.04
N VAL A 165 -21.28 -23.71 -20.97
CA VAL A 165 -22.04 -24.87 -20.44
C VAL A 165 -23.54 -24.81 -20.80
N SER A 166 -23.92 -23.88 -21.68
CA SER A 166 -25.28 -23.75 -22.19
C SER A 166 -25.53 -24.86 -23.19
N GLY A 167 -26.35 -25.84 -22.85
CA GLY A 167 -26.76 -26.89 -23.77
C GLY A 167 -26.30 -28.32 -23.40
N ALA A 168 -25.88 -28.53 -22.16
CA ALA A 168 -25.66 -29.88 -21.61
C ALA A 168 -26.91 -30.42 -20.93
#